data_6fae3a4628c9a92e619c5fd9031bfeef
#
_entry.id   6fae3a4628c9a92e619c5fd9031bfeef
#
_cell.length_a   1.000
_cell.length_b   1.000
_cell.length_c   1.000
_cell.angle_alpha   90.00
_cell.angle_beta   90.00
_cell.angle_gamma   90.00
#
_symmetry.space_group_name_H-M   'P 1'
#
loop_
_entity.id
_entity.type
_entity.pdbx_description
1 polymer ?
#
loop_
_entity_poly.entity_id
_entity_poly.type
_entity_poly.pdbx_seq_one_letter_code
_entity_poly.pdbx_strand_id
1 'polypeptide(L)'
;MAKLFRSTTLQDSFSCNFNVLVDGYPRVMGVRQILHEWVAWRIESTRRRMNFDLNKKTERLHLLHGLEAILLDIDKAIAIIRGTEEEKMVVPNLMAGFEIDEVQAEYIAEIKLRNINKEYILKRIAELDALEKEIKGLHETLRSDAKIKNIICKQLRNVAKKYGKPRKTEIIHEDDVTVLSKEDFIEDYPVTFFLTKENYFKKISQASLRMAGEQKLKEEDVLLMEQEGANRMDLLFFSNQQNVYKLKASDVADAKASALGDYLPNLLQLDAGETIIYMTATADYSGQMVFFFANGKAAKVPLSAYETKTNRRKLVNAYSARAELVRMAKIAEEADFMLMRNADKATLLNTELIPLSATKNAGGVQVFTLKKNSAVTAVFAKAEFETEEYEYYRTKKIPTTGHFIQEKDKTTNHLPGQMALGE
;
A
#
# COMPACT_ATOMS: atom_id res chain seq x y z
N MET A 1 5.96 3.73 18.96
CA MET A 1 5.30 4.61 17.95
C MET A 1 4.18 3.89 17.21
N ALA A 2 4.39 2.75 16.55
CA ALA A 2 3.36 2.03 15.79
C ALA A 2 2.06 1.75 16.57
N LYS A 3 2.16 1.32 17.83
CA LYS A 3 1.00 1.09 18.72
C LYS A 3 0.21 2.39 19.00
N LEU A 4 0.91 3.54 19.13
CA LEU A 4 0.26 4.84 19.31
C LEU A 4 -0.50 5.26 18.04
N PHE A 5 0.06 5.08 16.85
CA PHE A 5 -0.64 5.39 15.60
C PHE A 5 -1.91 4.56 15.42
N ARG A 6 -1.92 3.30 15.88
CA ARG A 6 -3.09 2.44 15.80
C ARG A 6 -4.16 2.75 16.85
N SER A 7 -3.74 3.13 18.07
CA SER A 7 -4.64 3.27 19.22
C SER A 7 -5.09 4.71 19.47
N THR A 8 -4.59 5.68 18.70
CA THR A 8 -4.89 7.11 18.86
C THR A 8 -5.11 7.76 17.49
N THR A 9 -5.59 9.01 17.48
CA THR A 9 -5.77 9.84 16.28
C THR A 9 -4.50 10.57 15.85
N LEU A 10 -3.31 10.09 16.22
CA LEU A 10 -2.03 10.66 15.77
C LEU A 10 -1.78 10.50 14.27
N GLN A 11 -2.37 9.47 13.67
CA GLN A 11 -2.45 9.30 12.23
C GLN A 11 -3.91 9.16 11.85
N ASP A 12 -4.37 10.06 10.98
CA ASP A 12 -5.75 10.08 10.53
C ASP A 12 -5.81 10.36 9.03
N SER A 13 -6.91 9.96 8.38
CA SER A 13 -7.20 10.21 6.99
C SER A 13 -8.33 11.21 6.85
N PHE A 14 -8.13 12.22 6.03
CA PHE A 14 -9.15 13.21 5.73
C PHE A 14 -9.59 13.12 4.28
N SER A 15 -10.87 12.78 4.07
CA SER A 15 -11.46 12.72 2.73
C SER A 15 -11.89 14.11 2.30
N CYS A 16 -11.23 14.69 1.29
CA CYS A 16 -11.57 15.98 0.72
C CYS A 16 -12.69 15.82 -0.31
N ASN A 17 -13.88 16.35 0.01
CA ASN A 17 -14.99 16.47 -0.92
C ASN A 17 -15.32 17.97 -1.11
N PHE A 18 -14.76 18.58 -2.16
CA PHE A 18 -14.99 20.01 -2.45
C PHE A 18 -16.25 20.15 -3.31
N ASN A 19 -17.33 20.58 -2.66
CA ASN A 19 -18.54 20.99 -3.35
C ASN A 19 -18.53 22.52 -3.49
N VAL A 20 -18.38 23.00 -4.72
CA VAL A 20 -18.24 24.43 -5.04
C VAL A 20 -19.33 24.88 -6.02
N LEU A 21 -19.69 26.17 -6.00
CA LEU A 21 -20.60 26.77 -6.94
C LEU A 21 -19.83 27.25 -8.18
N VAL A 22 -20.22 26.76 -9.35
CA VAL A 22 -19.73 27.24 -10.64
C VAL A 22 -20.94 27.67 -11.45
N ASP A 23 -20.99 28.93 -11.87
CA ASP A 23 -22.12 29.56 -12.57
C ASP A 23 -23.48 29.36 -11.86
N GLY A 24 -23.45 29.37 -10.53
CA GLY A 24 -24.65 29.19 -9.69
C GLY A 24 -25.07 27.74 -9.46
N TYR A 25 -24.37 26.76 -10.03
CA TYR A 25 -24.65 25.34 -9.86
C TYR A 25 -23.61 24.65 -8.96
N PRO A 26 -24.03 23.77 -8.02
CA PRO A 26 -23.12 23.02 -7.20
C PRO A 26 -22.42 21.92 -8.02
N ARG A 27 -21.10 21.85 -7.93
CA ARG A 27 -20.27 20.79 -8.55
C ARG A 27 -19.24 20.28 -7.58
N VAL A 28 -19.06 18.97 -7.55
CA VAL A 28 -17.96 18.32 -6.82
C VAL A 28 -16.73 18.33 -7.73
N MET A 29 -15.66 18.96 -7.25
CA MET A 29 -14.47 19.23 -8.08
C MET A 29 -13.20 18.93 -7.31
N GLY A 30 -12.18 18.43 -8.02
CA GLY A 30 -10.82 18.34 -7.50
C GLY A 30 -10.10 19.71 -7.50
N VAL A 31 -9.04 19.83 -6.72
CA VAL A 31 -8.26 21.10 -6.57
C VAL A 31 -7.84 21.68 -7.92
N ARG A 32 -7.36 20.83 -8.85
CA ARG A 32 -6.96 21.26 -10.19
C ARG A 32 -8.11 21.91 -10.98
N GLN A 33 -9.30 21.33 -10.91
CA GLN A 33 -10.49 21.84 -11.59
C GLN A 33 -10.91 23.17 -11.00
N ILE A 34 -10.93 23.30 -9.66
CA ILE A 34 -11.24 24.56 -8.95
C ILE A 34 -10.27 25.67 -9.38
N LEU A 35 -8.97 25.38 -9.44
CA LEU A 35 -7.98 26.35 -9.89
C LEU A 35 -8.17 26.75 -11.35
N HIS A 36 -8.59 25.83 -12.21
CA HIS A 36 -8.87 26.10 -13.63
C HIS A 36 -10.07 27.06 -13.78
N GLU A 37 -11.17 26.79 -13.09
CA GLU A 37 -12.36 27.65 -13.09
C GLU A 37 -12.03 29.04 -12.51
N TRP A 38 -11.27 29.07 -11.41
CA TRP A 38 -10.85 30.34 -10.82
C TRP A 38 -10.00 31.18 -11.78
N VAL A 39 -9.08 30.57 -12.53
CA VAL A 39 -8.23 31.28 -13.51
C VAL A 39 -9.09 31.85 -14.64
N ALA A 40 -10.04 31.06 -15.18
CA ALA A 40 -10.96 31.50 -16.22
C ALA A 40 -11.79 32.71 -15.75
N TRP A 41 -12.43 32.58 -14.60
CA TRP A 41 -13.18 33.66 -13.97
C TRP A 41 -12.31 34.91 -13.69
N ARG A 42 -11.08 34.72 -13.22
CA ARG A 42 -10.18 35.84 -12.91
C ARG A 42 -9.74 36.61 -14.16
N ILE A 43 -9.48 35.90 -15.26
CA ILE A 43 -9.16 36.52 -16.56
C ILE A 43 -10.35 37.36 -17.01
N GLU A 44 -11.56 36.82 -17.00
CA GLU A 44 -12.76 37.53 -17.41
C GLU A 44 -13.06 38.75 -16.51
N SER A 45 -12.99 38.59 -15.19
CA SER A 45 -13.15 39.66 -14.25
C SER A 45 -12.11 40.80 -14.47
N THR A 46 -10.87 40.41 -14.81
CA THR A 46 -9.82 41.41 -15.11
C THR A 46 -10.12 42.13 -16.41
N ARG A 47 -10.61 41.44 -17.44
CA ARG A 47 -11.04 42.04 -18.70
C ARG A 47 -12.20 43.02 -18.51
N ARG A 48 -13.23 42.64 -17.75
CA ARG A 48 -14.38 43.51 -17.42
C ARG A 48 -13.92 44.77 -16.73
N ARG A 49 -13.06 44.67 -15.74
CA ARG A 49 -12.48 45.86 -15.08
C ARG A 49 -11.71 46.75 -16.05
N MET A 50 -10.84 46.14 -16.89
CA MET A 50 -10.05 46.91 -17.86
C MET A 50 -10.93 47.61 -18.92
N ASN A 51 -11.99 46.95 -19.38
CA ASN A 51 -12.96 47.54 -20.30
C ASN A 51 -13.70 48.70 -19.64
N PHE A 52 -14.09 48.57 -18.39
CA PHE A 52 -14.69 49.66 -17.63
C PHE A 52 -13.75 50.89 -17.51
N ASP A 53 -12.49 50.61 -17.15
CA ASP A 53 -11.45 51.63 -17.05
C ASP A 53 -11.19 52.29 -18.42
N LEU A 54 -11.18 51.49 -19.50
CA LEU A 54 -11.02 51.94 -20.87
C LEU A 54 -12.18 52.85 -21.29
N ASN A 55 -13.44 52.46 -21.08
CA ASN A 55 -14.59 53.24 -21.43
C ASN A 55 -14.59 54.57 -20.69
N LYS A 56 -14.36 54.54 -19.37
CA LYS A 56 -14.30 55.76 -18.53
C LYS A 56 -13.19 56.71 -18.99
N LYS A 57 -12.02 56.19 -19.37
CA LYS A 57 -10.92 57.03 -19.91
C LYS A 57 -11.20 57.53 -21.32
N THR A 58 -11.86 56.74 -22.14
CA THR A 58 -12.28 57.17 -23.49
C THR A 58 -13.33 58.27 -23.42
N GLU A 59 -14.34 58.16 -22.55
CA GLU A 59 -15.31 59.25 -22.27
C GLU A 59 -14.60 60.52 -21.83
N ARG A 60 -13.64 60.40 -20.89
CA ARG A 60 -12.84 61.53 -20.45
C ARG A 60 -11.99 62.15 -21.56
N LEU A 61 -11.34 61.33 -22.37
CA LEU A 61 -10.56 61.77 -23.51
C LEU A 61 -11.42 62.53 -24.52
N HIS A 62 -12.61 62.00 -24.80
CA HIS A 62 -13.60 62.62 -25.69
C HIS A 62 -13.96 64.05 -25.26
N LEU A 63 -14.23 64.24 -23.95
CA LEU A 63 -14.48 65.56 -23.42
C LEU A 63 -13.30 66.52 -23.53
N LEU A 64 -12.06 65.99 -23.35
CA LEU A 64 -10.87 66.79 -23.45
C LEU A 64 -10.54 67.18 -24.88
N HIS A 65 -10.86 66.36 -25.90
CA HIS A 65 -10.74 66.70 -27.30
C HIS A 65 -11.65 67.90 -27.69
N GLY A 66 -12.91 67.90 -27.18
CA GLY A 66 -13.79 69.03 -27.35
C GLY A 66 -13.23 70.30 -26.71
N LEU A 67 -12.64 70.18 -25.53
CA LEU A 67 -11.98 71.27 -24.87
C LEU A 67 -10.73 71.77 -25.66
N GLU A 68 -9.92 70.91 -26.21
CA GLU A 68 -8.76 71.26 -27.04
C GLU A 68 -9.17 72.12 -28.24
N ALA A 69 -10.25 71.74 -28.94
CA ALA A 69 -10.78 72.52 -30.08
C ALA A 69 -11.11 73.97 -29.70
N ILE A 70 -11.66 74.18 -28.51
CA ILE A 70 -12.00 75.52 -27.98
C ILE A 70 -10.78 76.28 -27.46
N LEU A 71 -9.81 75.59 -26.88
CA LEU A 71 -8.57 76.19 -26.40
C LEU A 71 -7.73 76.84 -27.50
N LEU A 72 -7.89 76.39 -28.75
CA LEU A 72 -7.30 77.02 -29.92
C LEU A 72 -7.92 78.42 -30.23
N ASP A 73 -9.18 78.64 -29.87
CA ASP A 73 -9.87 79.90 -30.11
C ASP A 73 -10.88 80.22 -29.00
N ILE A 74 -10.37 80.53 -27.83
CA ILE A 74 -11.19 80.83 -26.63
C ILE A 74 -12.07 82.06 -26.81
N ASP A 75 -11.56 83.08 -27.52
CA ASP A 75 -12.28 84.31 -27.73
C ASP A 75 -13.52 84.08 -28.60
N LYS A 76 -13.46 83.18 -29.56
CA LYS A 76 -14.60 82.75 -30.35
C LYS A 76 -15.65 82.04 -29.46
N ALA A 77 -15.22 81.18 -28.57
CA ALA A 77 -16.14 80.51 -27.66
C ALA A 77 -16.89 81.53 -26.72
N ILE A 78 -16.15 82.46 -26.14
CA ILE A 78 -16.73 83.52 -25.35
C ILE A 78 -17.69 84.40 -26.15
N ALA A 79 -17.34 84.73 -27.40
CA ALA A 79 -18.19 85.52 -28.27
C ALA A 79 -19.51 84.80 -28.62
N ILE A 80 -19.45 83.47 -28.91
CA ILE A 80 -20.63 82.63 -29.15
C ILE A 80 -21.55 82.66 -27.89
N ILE A 81 -21.02 82.36 -26.72
CA ILE A 81 -21.79 82.31 -25.48
C ILE A 81 -22.44 83.65 -25.17
N ARG A 82 -21.71 84.76 -25.30
CA ARG A 82 -22.22 86.16 -25.04
C ARG A 82 -23.18 86.63 -26.10
N GLY A 83 -23.06 86.21 -27.35
CA GLY A 83 -23.95 86.57 -28.43
C GLY A 83 -25.22 85.72 -28.54
N THR A 84 -25.35 84.70 -27.70
CA THR A 84 -26.53 83.83 -27.67
C THR A 84 -27.60 84.48 -26.73
N GLU A 85 -28.80 84.70 -27.28
CA GLU A 85 -29.91 85.33 -26.52
C GLU A 85 -30.65 84.43 -25.57
N GLU A 86 -30.80 83.12 -25.94
CA GLU A 86 -31.47 82.09 -25.19
C GLU A 86 -30.49 81.05 -24.64
N GLU A 87 -30.57 80.78 -23.33
CA GLU A 87 -29.66 79.75 -22.71
C GLU A 87 -29.67 78.39 -23.39
N LYS A 88 -30.83 77.91 -23.89
CA LYS A 88 -31.04 76.65 -24.61
C LYS A 88 -30.22 76.60 -25.92
N MET A 89 -29.90 77.74 -26.52
CA MET A 89 -29.19 77.84 -27.77
C MET A 89 -27.67 77.87 -27.63
N VAL A 90 -27.18 78.00 -26.38
CA VAL A 90 -25.71 78.04 -26.13
C VAL A 90 -25.01 76.77 -26.61
N VAL A 91 -25.55 75.58 -26.24
CA VAL A 91 -24.99 74.29 -26.62
C VAL A 91 -25.05 74.11 -28.14
N PRO A 92 -26.19 74.27 -28.85
CA PRO A 92 -26.24 74.20 -30.30
C PRO A 92 -25.31 75.17 -31.04
N ASN A 93 -25.16 76.36 -30.55
CA ASN A 93 -24.25 77.33 -31.14
C ASN A 93 -22.78 76.99 -30.98
N LEU A 94 -22.40 76.43 -29.81
CA LEU A 94 -21.04 75.96 -29.60
C LEU A 94 -20.74 74.71 -30.51
N MET A 95 -21.72 73.81 -30.62
CA MET A 95 -21.60 72.66 -31.56
C MET A 95 -21.34 73.09 -32.98
N ALA A 96 -22.12 74.05 -33.49
CA ALA A 96 -21.97 74.57 -34.85
C ALA A 96 -20.70 75.38 -35.01
N GLY A 97 -20.25 76.07 -34.01
CA GLY A 97 -19.07 76.94 -34.05
C GLY A 97 -17.72 76.18 -34.01
N PHE A 98 -17.68 75.04 -33.36
CA PHE A 98 -16.45 74.29 -33.15
C PHE A 98 -16.51 72.88 -33.73
N GLU A 99 -17.59 72.45 -34.38
CA GLU A 99 -17.81 71.13 -34.95
C GLU A 99 -17.64 70.02 -33.87
N ILE A 100 -18.12 70.28 -32.67
CA ILE A 100 -18.13 69.36 -31.52
C ILE A 100 -19.54 68.84 -31.29
N ASP A 101 -19.60 67.71 -30.58
CA ASP A 101 -20.89 67.11 -30.22
C ASP A 101 -21.52 67.74 -28.96
N GLU A 102 -22.79 67.39 -28.69
CA GLU A 102 -23.58 67.91 -27.61
C GLU A 102 -22.91 67.71 -26.21
N VAL A 103 -22.35 66.48 -25.97
CA VAL A 103 -21.70 66.15 -24.70
C VAL A 103 -20.44 67.00 -24.47
N GLN A 104 -19.68 67.26 -25.53
CA GLN A 104 -18.51 68.13 -25.47
C GLN A 104 -18.92 69.59 -25.27
N ALA A 105 -19.92 70.02 -25.98
CA ALA A 105 -20.40 71.40 -25.90
C ALA A 105 -21.01 71.73 -24.50
N GLU A 106 -21.75 70.77 -23.92
CA GLU A 106 -22.29 70.85 -22.57
C GLU A 106 -21.17 70.92 -21.51
N TYR A 107 -20.20 70.06 -21.63
CA TYR A 107 -19.02 70.05 -20.71
C TYR A 107 -18.27 71.39 -20.78
N ILE A 108 -18.19 72.02 -21.93
CA ILE A 108 -17.54 73.32 -22.12
C ILE A 108 -18.36 74.45 -21.54
N ALA A 109 -19.66 74.48 -21.81
CA ALA A 109 -20.57 75.51 -21.26
C ALA A 109 -20.53 75.55 -19.74
N GLU A 110 -20.28 74.44 -19.07
CA GLU A 110 -20.17 74.33 -17.63
C GLU A 110 -18.81 74.76 -17.04
N ILE A 111 -17.79 75.04 -17.93
CA ILE A 111 -16.47 75.43 -17.43
C ILE A 111 -16.49 76.76 -16.72
N LYS A 112 -16.03 76.77 -15.48
CA LYS A 112 -15.91 77.98 -14.71
C LYS A 112 -14.89 78.94 -15.35
N LEU A 113 -15.24 80.25 -15.48
CA LEU A 113 -14.37 81.28 -16.06
C LEU A 113 -12.94 81.26 -15.49
N ARG A 114 -12.79 81.06 -14.16
CA ARG A 114 -11.49 80.97 -13.49
C ARG A 114 -10.59 79.85 -14.03
N ASN A 115 -11.16 78.79 -14.68
CA ASN A 115 -10.46 77.70 -15.25
C ASN A 115 -10.02 77.91 -16.70
N ILE A 116 -10.32 79.05 -17.27
CA ILE A 116 -9.89 79.45 -18.64
C ILE A 116 -8.57 80.25 -18.53
N ASN A 117 -7.63 79.74 -17.78
CA ASN A 117 -6.28 80.34 -17.68
C ASN A 117 -5.22 79.38 -18.32
N LYS A 118 -4.06 79.94 -18.68
CA LYS A 118 -2.99 79.28 -19.35
C LYS A 118 -2.50 77.99 -18.61
N GLU A 119 -2.46 78.10 -17.27
CA GLU A 119 -2.00 76.94 -16.47
C GLU A 119 -3.00 75.82 -16.54
N TYR A 120 -4.29 76.00 -16.45
CA TYR A 120 -5.34 75.02 -16.56
C TYR A 120 -5.31 74.36 -17.97
N ILE A 121 -5.16 75.15 -18.99
CA ILE A 121 -5.07 74.72 -20.40
C ILE A 121 -3.91 73.73 -20.56
N LEU A 122 -2.69 74.14 -20.20
CA LEU A 122 -1.50 73.31 -20.31
C LEU A 122 -1.65 72.00 -19.52
N LYS A 123 -2.31 72.07 -18.34
CA LYS A 123 -2.57 70.87 -17.52
C LYS A 123 -3.56 69.91 -18.16
N ARG A 124 -4.55 70.42 -18.94
CA ARG A 124 -5.51 69.60 -19.65
C ARG A 124 -4.92 68.95 -20.91
N ILE A 125 -4.05 69.67 -21.62
CA ILE A 125 -3.30 69.10 -22.76
C ILE A 125 -2.38 67.98 -22.26
N ALA A 126 -1.68 68.17 -21.16
CA ALA A 126 -0.83 67.14 -20.61
C ALA A 126 -1.66 65.91 -20.11
N GLU A 127 -2.89 66.14 -19.59
CA GLU A 127 -3.84 65.08 -19.24
C GLU A 127 -4.30 64.30 -20.46
N LEU A 128 -4.55 64.98 -21.59
CA LEU A 128 -4.93 64.37 -22.87
C LEU A 128 -3.84 63.40 -23.38
N ASP A 129 -2.59 63.88 -23.50
CA ASP A 129 -1.46 63.03 -23.91
C ASP A 129 -1.27 61.82 -23.00
N ALA A 130 -1.47 62.00 -21.69
CA ALA A 130 -1.35 60.87 -20.73
C ALA A 130 -2.49 59.85 -20.93
N LEU A 131 -3.72 60.32 -21.11
CA LEU A 131 -4.88 59.45 -21.34
C LEU A 131 -4.77 58.65 -22.64
N GLU A 132 -4.32 59.29 -23.72
CA GLU A 132 -4.09 58.58 -25.03
C GLU A 132 -3.12 57.42 -24.87
N LYS A 133 -1.99 57.64 -24.18
CA LYS A 133 -1.01 56.62 -23.90
C LYS A 133 -1.56 55.49 -23.05
N GLU A 134 -2.34 55.85 -22.00
CA GLU A 134 -2.98 54.87 -21.14
C GLU A 134 -4.03 54.03 -21.89
N ILE A 135 -4.89 54.67 -22.70
CA ILE A 135 -5.90 54.00 -23.54
C ILE A 135 -5.24 53.03 -24.50
N LYS A 136 -4.18 53.47 -25.20
CA LYS A 136 -3.38 52.61 -26.09
C LYS A 136 -2.82 51.40 -25.35
N GLY A 137 -2.26 51.58 -24.14
CA GLY A 137 -1.74 50.52 -23.29
C GLY A 137 -2.83 49.53 -22.84
N LEU A 138 -4.04 50.04 -22.52
CA LEU A 138 -5.18 49.21 -22.18
C LEU A 138 -5.67 48.36 -23.37
N HIS A 139 -5.77 48.99 -24.56
CA HIS A 139 -6.10 48.23 -25.80
C HIS A 139 -5.11 47.14 -26.12
N GLU A 140 -3.81 47.43 -26.05
CA GLU A 140 -2.75 46.42 -26.27
C GLU A 140 -2.83 45.28 -25.23
N THR A 141 -3.21 45.59 -23.99
CA THR A 141 -3.32 44.57 -22.92
C THR A 141 -4.55 43.73 -23.12
N LEU A 142 -5.70 44.31 -23.47
CA LEU A 142 -6.96 43.62 -23.72
C LEU A 142 -6.88 42.65 -24.93
N ARG A 143 -6.04 42.98 -25.92
CA ARG A 143 -5.80 42.13 -27.12
C ARG A 143 -4.91 40.90 -26.82
N SER A 144 -4.26 40.83 -25.65
CA SER A 144 -3.28 39.80 -25.35
C SER A 144 -3.59 39.09 -24.03
N ASP A 145 -4.03 37.83 -24.11
CA ASP A 145 -4.25 36.96 -22.94
C ASP A 145 -2.99 36.80 -22.09
N ALA A 146 -1.82 36.73 -22.73
CA ALA A 146 -0.55 36.65 -22.04
C ALA A 146 -0.28 37.87 -21.15
N LYS A 147 -0.60 39.10 -21.65
CA LYS A 147 -0.46 40.32 -20.86
C LYS A 147 -1.41 40.31 -19.64
N ILE A 148 -2.67 39.87 -19.83
CA ILE A 148 -3.64 39.75 -18.73
C ILE A 148 -3.16 38.73 -17.68
N LYS A 149 -2.71 37.56 -18.11
CA LYS A 149 -2.15 36.54 -17.21
C LYS A 149 -0.94 37.05 -16.42
N ASN A 150 -0.04 37.78 -17.08
CA ASN A 150 1.11 38.40 -16.42
C ASN A 150 0.71 39.41 -15.33
N ILE A 151 -0.34 40.19 -15.57
CA ILE A 151 -0.88 41.12 -14.56
C ILE A 151 -1.41 40.33 -13.36
N ILE A 152 -2.19 39.27 -13.60
CA ILE A 152 -2.72 38.43 -12.54
C ILE A 152 -1.56 37.79 -11.76
N CYS A 153 -0.55 37.23 -12.43
CA CYS A 153 0.64 36.66 -11.78
C CYS A 153 1.37 37.69 -10.91
N LYS A 154 1.53 38.92 -11.41
CA LYS A 154 2.17 39.98 -10.64
C LYS A 154 1.38 40.33 -9.38
N GLN A 155 0.04 40.40 -9.49
CA GLN A 155 -0.84 40.65 -8.35
C GLN A 155 -0.74 39.50 -7.32
N LEU A 156 -0.77 38.23 -7.76
CA LEU A 156 -0.64 37.07 -6.88
C LEU A 156 0.72 37.03 -6.17
N ARG A 157 1.81 37.35 -6.88
CA ARG A 157 3.14 37.45 -6.26
C ARG A 157 3.19 38.53 -5.18
N ASN A 158 2.56 39.68 -5.41
CA ASN A 158 2.49 40.74 -4.42
C ASN A 158 1.68 40.29 -3.18
N VAL A 159 0.57 39.60 -3.37
CA VAL A 159 -0.23 39.03 -2.28
C VAL A 159 0.60 37.98 -1.49
N ALA A 160 1.27 37.09 -2.20
CA ALA A 160 2.14 36.10 -1.58
C ALA A 160 3.28 36.73 -0.77
N LYS A 161 3.90 37.80 -1.30
CA LYS A 161 4.96 38.55 -0.59
C LYS A 161 4.45 39.22 0.68
N LYS A 162 3.21 39.78 0.64
CA LYS A 162 2.64 40.55 1.76
C LYS A 162 2.02 39.68 2.83
N TYR A 163 1.38 38.58 2.45
CA TYR A 163 0.55 37.77 3.34
C TYR A 163 1.02 36.29 3.44
N GLY A 164 1.97 35.87 2.62
CA GLY A 164 2.50 34.50 2.62
C GLY A 164 3.17 34.17 3.95
N LYS A 165 2.87 32.99 4.47
CA LYS A 165 3.50 32.41 5.66
C LYS A 165 4.13 31.06 5.29
N PRO A 166 5.27 30.69 5.88
CA PRO A 166 5.85 29.38 5.66
C PRO A 166 4.87 28.28 6.11
N ARG A 167 4.86 27.18 5.37
CA ARG A 167 4.07 26.01 5.73
C ARG A 167 4.60 25.40 7.03
N LYS A 168 3.70 25.06 7.97
CA LYS A 168 4.08 24.46 9.27
C LYS A 168 4.25 22.96 9.22
N THR A 169 3.55 22.29 8.28
CA THR A 169 3.58 20.84 8.11
C THR A 169 4.40 20.47 6.90
N GLU A 170 5.21 19.42 7.02
CA GLU A 170 5.94 18.81 5.92
C GLU A 170 4.99 18.07 4.98
N ILE A 171 5.26 18.12 3.67
CA ILE A 171 4.57 17.30 2.68
C ILE A 171 5.53 16.15 2.34
N ILE A 172 5.10 14.94 2.66
CA ILE A 172 5.82 13.71 2.30
C ILE A 172 5.09 13.02 1.16
N HIS A 173 5.83 12.34 0.28
CA HIS A 173 5.25 11.56 -0.80
C HIS A 173 4.79 10.19 -0.29
N GLU A 174 3.83 9.58 -0.99
CA GLU A 174 3.27 8.28 -0.60
C GLU A 174 4.34 7.18 -0.53
N ASP A 175 5.33 7.23 -1.41
CA ASP A 175 6.46 6.29 -1.45
C ASP A 175 7.37 6.41 -0.22
N ASP A 176 7.39 7.55 0.44
CA ASP A 176 8.18 7.81 1.67
C ASP A 176 7.42 7.38 2.94
N VAL A 177 6.15 7.02 2.82
CA VAL A 177 5.31 6.60 3.95
C VAL A 177 5.46 5.10 4.16
N THR A 178 6.11 4.71 5.26
CA THR A 178 6.14 3.31 5.69
C THR A 178 4.72 2.90 6.11
N VAL A 179 4.00 2.20 5.24
CA VAL A 179 2.68 1.64 5.56
C VAL A 179 2.90 0.48 6.52
N LEU A 180 2.62 0.71 7.79
CA LEU A 180 2.69 -0.32 8.82
C LEU A 180 1.57 -1.34 8.58
N SER A 181 1.94 -2.58 8.30
CA SER A 181 1.02 -3.71 8.17
C SER A 181 0.53 -4.17 9.55
N LYS A 182 -0.55 -4.96 9.59
CA LYS A 182 -0.99 -5.59 10.85
C LYS A 182 0.10 -6.47 11.44
N GLU A 183 0.98 -6.99 10.61
CA GLU A 183 2.08 -7.90 10.96
C GLU A 183 3.20 -7.17 11.71
N ASP A 184 3.41 -5.87 11.44
CA ASP A 184 4.41 -5.06 12.15
C ASP A 184 4.08 -4.86 13.63
N PHE A 185 2.81 -5.05 14.01
CA PHE A 185 2.33 -4.92 15.40
C PHE A 185 2.34 -6.23 16.19
N ILE A 186 2.64 -7.36 15.55
CA ILE A 186 2.77 -8.63 16.22
C ILE A 186 4.10 -8.63 16.98
N GLU A 187 4.04 -8.79 18.28
CA GLU A 187 5.24 -8.98 19.08
C GLU A 187 5.91 -10.30 18.69
N ASP A 188 7.20 -10.26 18.40
CA ASP A 188 7.98 -11.46 18.11
C ASP A 188 8.79 -11.86 19.34
N TYR A 189 8.54 -13.06 19.83
CA TYR A 189 9.22 -13.64 20.96
C TYR A 189 9.37 -15.16 20.77
N PRO A 190 10.38 -15.78 21.37
CA PRO A 190 10.61 -17.21 21.24
C PRO A 190 9.53 -18.02 21.97
N VAL A 191 9.02 -19.04 21.30
CA VAL A 191 8.00 -19.94 21.77
C VAL A 191 8.35 -21.38 21.46
N THR A 192 7.79 -22.33 22.21
CA THR A 192 7.83 -23.75 21.92
C THR A 192 6.43 -24.25 21.63
N PHE A 193 6.31 -25.01 20.56
CA PHE A 193 5.08 -25.64 20.10
C PHE A 193 5.07 -27.09 20.48
N PHE A 194 3.95 -27.54 21.07
CA PHE A 194 3.74 -28.91 21.46
C PHE A 194 2.50 -29.46 20.76
N LEU A 195 2.63 -30.62 20.13
CA LEU A 195 1.54 -31.35 19.50
C LEU A 195 1.45 -32.74 20.14
N THR A 196 0.26 -33.14 20.57
CA THR A 196 0.02 -34.45 21.12
C THR A 196 -0.64 -35.38 20.10
N LYS A 197 -0.60 -36.68 20.36
CA LYS A 197 -1.21 -37.72 19.50
C LYS A 197 -2.74 -37.57 19.42
N GLU A 198 -3.39 -37.13 20.48
CA GLU A 198 -4.82 -36.83 20.52
C GLU A 198 -5.18 -35.48 19.91
N ASN A 199 -4.25 -34.81 19.22
CA ASN A 199 -4.42 -33.53 18.52
C ASN A 199 -4.66 -32.32 19.44
N TYR A 200 -4.10 -32.31 20.63
CA TYR A 200 -3.97 -31.12 21.43
C TYR A 200 -2.70 -30.36 21.06
N PHE A 201 -2.83 -29.04 20.96
CA PHE A 201 -1.75 -28.14 20.57
C PHE A 201 -1.53 -27.05 21.62
N LYS A 202 -0.29 -26.78 21.96
CA LYS A 202 0.09 -25.68 22.85
C LYS A 202 1.18 -24.84 22.24
N LYS A 203 1.03 -23.53 22.37
CA LYS A 203 2.10 -22.56 22.17
C LYS A 203 2.49 -22.00 23.54
N ILE A 204 3.71 -22.19 23.97
CA ILE A 204 4.21 -21.72 25.26
C ILE A 204 5.42 -20.82 25.04
N SER A 205 5.39 -19.62 25.62
CA SER A 205 6.58 -18.74 25.57
C SER A 205 7.73 -19.36 26.36
N GLN A 206 8.95 -19.21 25.86
CA GLN A 206 10.13 -19.77 26.55
C GLN A 206 10.29 -19.21 27.98
N ALA A 207 9.85 -17.98 28.23
CA ALA A 207 9.83 -17.41 29.58
C ALA A 207 8.91 -18.21 30.53
N SER A 208 7.70 -18.58 30.04
CA SER A 208 6.77 -19.41 30.80
C SER A 208 7.26 -20.86 30.95
N LEU A 209 7.93 -21.40 29.94
CA LEU A 209 8.42 -22.77 29.94
C LEU A 209 9.54 -22.97 30.96
N ARG A 210 10.45 -22.00 31.11
CA ARG A 210 11.54 -22.04 32.13
C ARG A 210 11.04 -22.08 33.55
N MET A 211 9.85 -21.56 33.81
CA MET A 211 9.22 -21.53 35.14
C MET A 211 8.22 -22.67 35.36
N ALA A 212 8.01 -23.48 34.32
CA ALA A 212 7.02 -24.54 34.34
C ALA A 212 7.63 -25.89 34.81
N GLY A 213 6.83 -26.69 35.47
CA GLY A 213 7.09 -28.12 35.68
C GLY A 213 6.76 -28.95 34.44
N GLU A 214 6.41 -30.21 34.66
CA GLU A 214 6.02 -31.12 33.58
C GLU A 214 4.79 -30.63 32.80
N GLN A 215 4.75 -31.01 31.51
CA GLN A 215 3.62 -30.69 30.61
C GLN A 215 2.41 -31.54 31.01
N LYS A 216 1.28 -30.89 31.27
CA LYS A 216 0.01 -31.62 31.48
C LYS A 216 -0.51 -32.11 30.13
N LEU A 217 -0.63 -33.41 29.98
CA LEU A 217 -1.28 -34.08 28.85
C LEU A 217 -2.66 -34.58 29.29
N LYS A 218 -3.53 -34.93 28.33
CA LYS A 218 -4.75 -35.65 28.58
C LYS A 218 -4.40 -37.08 29.06
N GLU A 219 -5.26 -37.70 29.79
CA GLU A 219 -5.10 -39.09 30.26
C GLU A 219 -4.89 -40.02 29.03
N GLU A 220 -3.87 -40.89 29.09
CA GLU A 220 -3.44 -41.78 28.00
C GLU A 220 -2.89 -41.08 26.72
N ASP A 221 -2.79 -39.73 26.67
CA ASP A 221 -2.22 -39.02 25.55
C ASP A 221 -0.69 -38.91 25.66
N VAL A 222 0.00 -38.86 24.53
CA VAL A 222 1.46 -38.76 24.46
C VAL A 222 1.87 -37.57 23.58
N LEU A 223 3.01 -36.98 23.90
CA LEU A 223 3.60 -35.93 23.10
C LEU A 223 4.04 -36.54 21.75
N LEU A 224 3.50 -36.02 20.67
CA LEU A 224 3.86 -36.42 19.31
C LEU A 224 5.06 -35.62 18.78
N MET A 225 5.04 -34.30 18.99
CA MET A 225 6.07 -33.38 18.50
C MET A 225 6.28 -32.21 19.43
N GLU A 226 7.54 -31.79 19.53
CA GLU A 226 7.96 -30.55 20.14
C GLU A 226 8.84 -29.79 19.13
N GLN A 227 8.59 -28.50 18.95
CA GLN A 227 9.35 -27.67 18.05
C GLN A 227 9.52 -26.25 18.61
N GLU A 228 10.76 -25.79 18.64
CA GLU A 228 11.04 -24.39 18.94
C GLU A 228 10.72 -23.48 17.74
N GLY A 229 10.36 -22.24 18.02
CA GLY A 229 10.05 -21.25 17.01
C GLY A 229 9.83 -19.87 17.59
N ALA A 230 9.17 -19.01 16.82
CA ALA A 230 8.84 -17.63 17.20
C ALA A 230 7.36 -17.32 16.94
N ASN A 231 6.83 -16.34 17.66
CA ASN A 231 5.41 -15.97 17.59
C ASN A 231 4.96 -15.46 16.22
N ARG A 232 5.87 -14.98 15.37
CA ARG A 232 5.57 -14.52 14.00
C ARG A 232 5.56 -15.62 12.95
N MET A 233 5.98 -16.83 13.30
CA MET A 233 6.07 -17.93 12.34
C MET A 233 4.69 -18.40 11.85
N ASP A 234 4.68 -18.94 10.64
CA ASP A 234 3.56 -19.72 10.12
C ASP A 234 3.68 -21.17 10.59
N LEU A 235 2.57 -21.75 11.03
CA LEU A 235 2.43 -23.16 11.43
C LEU A 235 1.77 -23.92 10.29
N LEU A 236 2.34 -25.04 9.92
CA LEU A 236 1.79 -25.98 8.94
C LEU A 236 1.48 -27.29 9.63
N PHE A 237 0.19 -27.68 9.62
CA PHE A 237 -0.31 -28.90 10.21
C PHE A 237 -0.73 -29.86 9.09
N PHE A 238 -0.02 -30.97 8.97
CA PHE A 238 -0.31 -31.99 7.97
C PHE A 238 -1.23 -33.06 8.52
N SER A 239 -2.28 -33.39 7.79
CA SER A 239 -3.28 -34.37 8.21
C SER A 239 -3.11 -35.73 7.52
N ASN A 240 -3.72 -36.77 8.12
CA ASN A 240 -3.80 -38.12 7.55
C ASN A 240 -4.59 -38.19 6.23
N GLN A 241 -5.37 -37.14 5.88
CA GLN A 241 -6.15 -37.05 4.64
C GLN A 241 -5.45 -36.22 3.56
N GLN A 242 -4.12 -36.14 3.57
CA GLN A 242 -3.28 -35.42 2.60
C GLN A 242 -3.62 -33.92 2.50
N ASN A 243 -4.12 -33.33 3.56
CA ASN A 243 -4.31 -31.87 3.66
C ASN A 243 -3.20 -31.25 4.49
N VAL A 244 -2.95 -29.96 4.27
CA VAL A 244 -2.16 -29.14 5.19
C VAL A 244 -2.96 -27.90 5.57
N TYR A 245 -2.99 -27.63 6.85
CA TYR A 245 -3.64 -26.45 7.42
C TYR A 245 -2.58 -25.44 7.82
N LYS A 246 -2.80 -24.20 7.43
CA LYS A 246 -1.93 -23.08 7.75
C LYS A 246 -2.56 -22.20 8.82
N LEU A 247 -1.79 -21.85 9.84
CA LEU A 247 -2.16 -20.96 10.93
C LEU A 247 -0.96 -20.08 11.29
N LYS A 248 -1.17 -18.79 11.59
CA LYS A 248 -0.11 -17.98 12.16
C LYS A 248 0.03 -18.28 13.64
N ALA A 249 1.24 -18.43 14.14
CA ALA A 249 1.48 -18.66 15.56
C ALA A 249 0.92 -17.54 16.43
N SER A 250 0.92 -16.31 15.92
CA SER A 250 0.31 -15.13 16.58
C SER A 250 -1.22 -15.21 16.73
N ASP A 251 -1.91 -16.03 15.94
CA ASP A 251 -3.35 -16.19 16.01
C ASP A 251 -3.76 -17.19 17.14
N VAL A 252 -2.79 -17.88 17.72
CA VAL A 252 -2.99 -18.82 18.84
C VAL A 252 -2.57 -18.15 20.14
N ALA A 253 -3.39 -18.24 21.16
CA ALA A 253 -3.06 -17.72 22.48
C ALA A 253 -1.94 -18.55 23.15
N ASP A 254 -1.12 -17.88 23.97
CA ASP A 254 -0.12 -18.57 24.75
C ASP A 254 -0.79 -19.44 25.84
N ALA A 255 -0.40 -20.70 25.90
CA ALA A 255 -0.86 -21.65 26.88
C ALA A 255 0.13 -21.76 28.06
N LYS A 256 -0.35 -22.23 29.19
CA LYS A 256 0.49 -22.66 30.33
C LYS A 256 0.81 -24.15 30.21
N ALA A 257 1.93 -24.60 30.73
CA ALA A 257 2.28 -26.04 30.79
C ALA A 257 1.22 -26.89 31.47
N SER A 258 0.54 -26.33 32.48
CA SER A 258 -0.54 -26.97 33.22
C SER A 258 -1.90 -27.05 32.49
N ALA A 259 -2.03 -26.40 31.33
CA ALA A 259 -3.24 -26.47 30.50
C ALA A 259 -3.14 -27.64 29.49
N LEU A 260 -4.29 -28.12 29.00
CA LEU A 260 -4.30 -29.13 27.92
C LEU A 260 -3.96 -28.55 26.57
N GLY A 261 -4.20 -27.23 26.34
CA GLY A 261 -4.03 -26.56 25.08
C GLY A 261 -5.29 -26.55 24.21
N ASP A 262 -5.12 -26.11 22.96
CA ASP A 262 -6.21 -26.03 21.98
C ASP A 262 -6.41 -27.37 21.27
N TYR A 263 -7.67 -27.77 21.12
CA TYR A 263 -8.02 -28.99 20.39
C TYR A 263 -8.05 -28.66 18.87
N LEU A 264 -7.08 -29.17 18.11
CA LEU A 264 -6.88 -28.83 16.71
C LEU A 264 -8.08 -29.11 15.80
N PRO A 265 -8.86 -30.19 15.96
CA PRO A 265 -10.05 -30.39 15.17
C PRO A 265 -11.04 -29.21 15.22
N ASN A 266 -11.18 -28.58 16.37
CA ASN A 266 -12.03 -27.40 16.55
C ASN A 266 -11.34 -26.14 15.99
N LEU A 267 -10.06 -25.94 16.29
CA LEU A 267 -9.29 -24.76 15.91
C LEU A 267 -9.13 -24.65 14.38
N LEU A 268 -8.86 -25.79 13.71
CA LEU A 268 -8.61 -25.86 12.27
C LEU A 268 -9.85 -26.25 11.46
N GLN A 269 -10.96 -26.60 12.13
CA GLN A 269 -12.19 -27.13 11.50
C GLN A 269 -11.91 -28.31 10.61
N LEU A 270 -11.30 -29.35 11.20
CA LEU A 270 -10.96 -30.59 10.49
C LEU A 270 -12.21 -31.33 10.03
N ASP A 271 -12.10 -32.05 8.93
CA ASP A 271 -13.17 -32.93 8.44
C ASP A 271 -13.34 -34.15 9.36
N ALA A 272 -14.47 -34.84 9.25
CA ALA A 272 -14.75 -36.00 10.08
C ALA A 272 -13.70 -37.11 9.90
N GLY A 273 -13.09 -37.56 10.99
CA GLY A 273 -12.02 -38.58 10.96
C GLY A 273 -10.66 -38.09 10.49
N GLU A 274 -10.51 -36.79 10.28
CA GLU A 274 -9.23 -36.18 9.96
C GLU A 274 -8.44 -35.88 11.24
N THR A 275 -7.16 -36.25 11.25
CA THR A 275 -6.24 -36.03 12.37
C THR A 275 -4.94 -35.44 11.88
N ILE A 276 -4.31 -34.60 12.69
CA ILE A 276 -2.99 -34.05 12.39
C ILE A 276 -1.92 -35.05 12.77
N ILE A 277 -1.04 -35.35 11.82
CA ILE A 277 0.04 -36.33 11.98
C ILE A 277 1.43 -35.71 12.02
N TYR A 278 1.54 -34.43 11.63
CA TYR A 278 2.80 -33.71 11.62
C TYR A 278 2.60 -32.22 11.70
N MET A 279 3.50 -31.52 12.36
CA MET A 279 3.51 -30.08 12.47
C MET A 279 4.89 -29.53 12.07
N THR A 280 4.93 -28.36 11.45
CA THR A 280 6.18 -27.61 11.32
C THR A 280 5.94 -26.11 11.34
N ALA A 281 6.88 -25.37 11.97
CA ALA A 281 6.91 -23.93 11.97
C ALA A 281 7.90 -23.40 10.93
N THR A 282 7.57 -22.28 10.31
CA THR A 282 8.44 -21.63 9.31
C THR A 282 8.25 -20.13 9.32
N ALA A 283 9.36 -19.38 9.13
CA ALA A 283 9.33 -17.93 8.98
C ALA A 283 9.36 -17.51 7.50
N ASP A 284 10.05 -18.27 6.67
CA ASP A 284 10.42 -17.88 5.31
C ASP A 284 10.18 -19.01 4.27
N TYR A 285 9.55 -20.10 4.68
CA TYR A 285 9.32 -21.29 3.87
C TYR A 285 10.60 -21.91 3.28
N SER A 286 11.74 -21.67 3.92
CA SER A 286 13.00 -22.31 3.56
C SER A 286 13.03 -23.79 3.97
N GLY A 287 13.88 -24.58 3.31
CA GLY A 287 14.00 -26.03 3.52
C GLY A 287 13.04 -26.86 2.66
N GLN A 288 12.93 -28.12 2.98
CA GLN A 288 12.25 -29.11 2.18
C GLN A 288 11.45 -30.06 3.08
N MET A 289 10.34 -30.57 2.56
CA MET A 289 9.59 -31.68 3.14
C MET A 289 9.97 -32.97 2.44
N VAL A 290 10.30 -34.00 3.21
CA VAL A 290 10.55 -35.35 2.70
C VAL A 290 9.45 -36.28 3.17
N PHE A 291 8.95 -37.10 2.26
CA PHE A 291 7.86 -38.04 2.50
C PHE A 291 8.36 -39.45 2.12
N PHE A 292 8.19 -40.40 3.03
CA PHE A 292 8.53 -41.80 2.83
C PHE A 292 7.27 -42.66 2.83
N PHE A 293 7.08 -43.48 1.82
CA PHE A 293 5.87 -44.28 1.62
C PHE A 293 6.11 -45.77 1.78
N ALA A 294 5.08 -46.49 2.21
CA ALA A 294 5.13 -47.92 2.42
C ALA A 294 5.50 -48.72 1.16
N ASN A 295 5.23 -48.18 -0.05
CA ASN A 295 5.60 -48.76 -1.31
C ASN A 295 7.11 -48.61 -1.67
N GLY A 296 7.93 -48.15 -0.75
CA GLY A 296 9.37 -47.94 -0.93
C GLY A 296 9.75 -46.75 -1.81
N LYS A 297 8.82 -45.81 -2.01
CA LYS A 297 9.08 -44.54 -2.67
C LYS A 297 9.32 -43.43 -1.65
N ALA A 298 10.08 -42.43 -2.06
CA ALA A 298 10.24 -41.18 -1.31
C ALA A 298 10.09 -39.98 -2.24
N ALA A 299 9.48 -38.91 -1.72
CA ALA A 299 9.32 -37.64 -2.42
C ALA A 299 9.95 -36.52 -1.59
N LYS A 300 10.63 -35.60 -2.25
CA LYS A 300 11.22 -34.39 -1.67
C LYS A 300 10.59 -33.17 -2.32
N VAL A 301 10.02 -32.27 -1.53
CA VAL A 301 9.24 -31.12 -2.00
C VAL A 301 9.73 -29.87 -1.29
N PRO A 302 9.99 -28.74 -1.99
CA PRO A 302 10.40 -27.50 -1.31
C PRO A 302 9.27 -27.00 -0.41
N LEU A 303 9.60 -26.50 0.77
CA LEU A 303 8.61 -25.98 1.72
C LEU A 303 7.85 -24.79 1.13
N SER A 304 8.47 -24.01 0.24
CA SER A 304 7.83 -22.92 -0.52
C SER A 304 6.61 -23.35 -1.35
N ALA A 305 6.47 -24.64 -1.67
CA ALA A 305 5.28 -25.18 -2.34
C ALA A 305 4.00 -25.07 -1.48
N TYR A 306 4.14 -24.85 -0.19
CA TYR A 306 3.03 -24.68 0.78
C TYR A 306 2.80 -23.21 1.12
N GLU A 307 3.62 -22.29 0.62
CA GLU A 307 3.40 -20.87 0.74
C GLU A 307 2.16 -20.43 -0.07
N THR A 308 1.32 -19.60 0.51
CA THR A 308 0.13 -19.07 -0.15
C THR A 308 0.14 -17.55 -0.11
N LYS A 309 -0.09 -16.91 -1.25
CA LYS A 309 -0.23 -15.45 -1.35
C LYS A 309 -1.53 -14.91 -0.74
N THR A 310 -2.46 -15.81 -0.41
CA THR A 310 -3.77 -15.48 0.16
C THR A 310 -3.91 -16.13 1.53
N ASN A 311 -4.81 -15.62 2.36
CA ASN A 311 -5.13 -16.19 3.69
C ASN A 311 -5.86 -17.55 3.60
N ARG A 312 -5.43 -18.40 2.68
CA ARG A 312 -6.00 -19.74 2.50
C ARG A 312 -5.52 -20.64 3.63
N ARG A 313 -6.43 -21.06 4.50
CA ARG A 313 -6.10 -21.88 5.68
C ARG A 313 -5.90 -23.35 5.36
N LYS A 314 -6.58 -23.94 4.35
CA LYS A 314 -6.52 -25.37 3.97
C LYS A 314 -5.98 -25.51 2.55
N LEU A 315 -4.96 -26.35 2.37
CA LEU A 315 -4.41 -26.78 1.09
C LEU A 315 -4.59 -28.29 0.97
N VAL A 316 -5.30 -28.72 -0.06
CA VAL A 316 -5.52 -30.13 -0.38
C VAL A 316 -4.37 -30.71 -1.21
N ASN A 317 -4.24 -32.04 -1.23
CA ASN A 317 -3.18 -32.77 -1.94
C ASN A 317 -1.78 -32.30 -1.51
N ALA A 318 -1.56 -32.21 -0.21
CA ALA A 318 -0.29 -31.76 0.37
C ALA A 318 0.85 -32.77 0.17
N TYR A 319 0.52 -34.05 0.03
CA TYR A 319 1.44 -35.14 -0.33
C TYR A 319 0.68 -36.22 -1.09
N SER A 320 1.39 -37.23 -1.61
CA SER A 320 0.79 -38.27 -2.44
C SER A 320 -0.11 -39.24 -1.68
N ALA A 321 -1.32 -39.45 -2.19
CA ALA A 321 -2.26 -40.48 -1.69
C ALA A 321 -2.08 -41.86 -2.32
N ARG A 322 -1.07 -42.07 -3.18
CA ARG A 322 -0.89 -43.32 -3.95
C ARG A 322 -0.40 -44.49 -3.12
N ALA A 323 0.11 -44.22 -1.94
CA ALA A 323 0.56 -45.23 -1.00
C ALA A 323 0.47 -44.64 0.42
N GLU A 324 0.41 -45.55 1.40
CA GLU A 324 0.42 -45.17 2.81
C GLU A 324 1.72 -44.43 3.14
N LEU A 325 1.58 -43.32 3.88
CA LEU A 325 2.69 -42.54 4.38
C LEU A 325 3.26 -43.17 5.63
N VAL A 326 4.55 -43.48 5.62
CA VAL A 326 5.25 -44.05 6.80
C VAL A 326 5.82 -42.95 7.67
N ARG A 327 6.47 -41.97 7.03
CA ARG A 327 7.06 -40.82 7.73
C ARG A 327 7.12 -39.60 6.85
N MET A 328 7.01 -38.43 7.45
CA MET A 328 7.40 -37.16 6.85
C MET A 328 8.34 -36.39 7.79
N ALA A 329 9.19 -35.58 7.20
CA ALA A 329 10.11 -34.72 7.96
C ALA A 329 10.41 -33.43 7.20
N LYS A 330 10.55 -32.31 7.94
CA LYS A 330 11.18 -31.09 7.41
C LYS A 330 12.68 -31.22 7.55
N ILE A 331 13.41 -30.90 6.50
CA ILE A 331 14.88 -30.82 6.51
C ILE A 331 15.31 -29.43 6.05
N ALA A 332 16.30 -28.85 6.72
CA ALA A 332 16.94 -27.59 6.31
C ALA A 332 18.08 -27.88 5.33
N GLU A 333 18.85 -28.94 5.60
CA GLU A 333 19.95 -29.45 4.80
C GLU A 333 19.71 -30.93 4.51
N GLU A 334 20.48 -31.51 3.60
CA GLU A 334 20.36 -32.92 3.29
C GLU A 334 20.69 -33.79 4.52
N ALA A 335 19.87 -34.80 4.76
CA ALA A 335 19.89 -35.61 5.96
C ALA A 335 19.84 -37.12 5.67
N ASP A 336 20.35 -37.90 6.61
CA ASP A 336 20.35 -39.36 6.53
C ASP A 336 19.12 -39.93 7.26
N PHE A 337 18.39 -40.82 6.59
CA PHE A 337 17.27 -41.58 7.15
C PHE A 337 17.51 -43.08 7.02
N MET A 338 17.21 -43.85 8.07
CA MET A 338 17.23 -45.30 8.07
C MET A 338 15.83 -45.82 7.70
N LEU A 339 15.71 -46.46 6.54
CA LEU A 339 14.48 -47.06 6.06
C LEU A 339 14.52 -48.56 6.33
N MET A 340 13.42 -49.10 6.89
CA MET A 340 13.31 -50.52 7.20
C MET A 340 12.22 -51.17 6.38
N ARG A 341 12.51 -52.39 5.89
CA ARG A 341 11.57 -53.24 5.17
C ARG A 341 11.20 -54.44 6.02
N ASN A 342 9.94 -54.59 6.37
CA ASN A 342 9.39 -55.75 7.13
C ASN A 342 10.29 -56.22 8.31
N ALA A 343 11.05 -55.33 8.92
CA ALA A 343 12.01 -55.59 9.99
C ALA A 343 13.10 -56.64 9.63
N ASP A 344 13.29 -56.96 8.33
CA ASP A 344 14.34 -57.88 7.86
C ASP A 344 15.55 -57.18 7.23
N LYS A 345 15.28 -56.06 6.55
CA LYS A 345 16.33 -55.29 5.89
C LYS A 345 16.21 -53.81 6.17
N ALA A 346 17.35 -53.14 6.23
CA ALA A 346 17.44 -51.69 6.38
C ALA A 346 18.37 -51.07 5.34
N THR A 347 18.21 -49.80 5.11
CA THR A 347 19.12 -48.99 4.31
C THR A 347 19.21 -47.57 4.87
N LEU A 348 20.42 -47.06 5.01
CA LEU A 348 20.69 -45.67 5.34
C LEU A 348 20.73 -44.87 4.04
N LEU A 349 19.71 -44.03 3.87
CA LEU A 349 19.50 -43.20 2.67
C LEU A 349 19.83 -41.75 2.98
N ASN A 350 20.72 -41.14 2.21
CA ASN A 350 20.85 -39.68 2.21
C ASN A 350 19.79 -39.04 1.29
N THR A 351 19.15 -37.99 1.76
CA THR A 351 18.09 -37.27 1.01
C THR A 351 18.60 -36.61 -0.27
N GLU A 352 19.91 -36.38 -0.42
CA GLU A 352 20.54 -35.89 -1.65
C GLU A 352 20.20 -36.79 -2.86
N LEU A 353 20.06 -38.08 -2.64
CA LEU A 353 19.70 -39.05 -3.68
C LEU A 353 18.24 -38.91 -4.15
N ILE A 354 17.39 -38.18 -3.42
CA ILE A 354 15.97 -37.96 -3.77
C ILE A 354 15.86 -36.68 -4.57
N PRO A 355 15.46 -36.72 -5.84
CA PRO A 355 15.30 -35.49 -6.64
C PRO A 355 14.19 -34.62 -6.10
N LEU A 356 14.38 -33.30 -6.14
CA LEU A 356 13.40 -32.30 -5.74
C LEU A 356 12.22 -32.31 -6.71
N SER A 357 11.02 -32.46 -6.20
CA SER A 357 9.77 -32.45 -6.97
C SER A 357 9.13 -31.06 -6.96
N ALA A 358 8.70 -30.56 -8.12
CA ALA A 358 8.03 -29.28 -8.24
C ALA A 358 6.57 -29.29 -7.70
N THR A 359 5.95 -30.47 -7.60
CA THR A 359 4.54 -30.63 -7.20
C THR A 359 4.41 -31.28 -5.83
N LYS A 360 3.53 -30.75 -4.98
CA LYS A 360 3.27 -31.22 -3.62
C LYS A 360 2.87 -32.70 -3.54
N ASN A 361 2.01 -33.16 -4.46
CA ASN A 361 1.46 -34.50 -4.49
C ASN A 361 2.29 -35.49 -5.35
N ALA A 362 3.57 -35.22 -5.54
CA ALA A 362 4.46 -36.10 -6.27
C ALA A 362 4.50 -37.49 -5.64
N GLY A 363 4.36 -38.51 -6.46
CA GLY A 363 4.43 -39.92 -6.03
C GLY A 363 5.84 -40.40 -5.65
N GLY A 364 6.84 -39.53 -5.83
CA GLY A 364 8.24 -39.79 -5.49
C GLY A 364 8.93 -40.78 -6.40
N VAL A 365 10.22 -41.03 -6.10
CA VAL A 365 11.08 -41.97 -6.76
C VAL A 365 11.21 -43.25 -5.94
N GLN A 366 11.47 -44.36 -6.58
CA GLN A 366 11.73 -45.63 -5.88
C GLN A 366 13.08 -45.54 -5.16
N VAL A 367 13.09 -45.65 -3.85
CA VAL A 367 14.31 -45.61 -3.03
C VAL A 367 14.66 -47.00 -2.50
N PHE A 368 13.64 -47.78 -2.15
CA PHE A 368 13.81 -49.14 -1.67
C PHE A 368 13.11 -50.12 -2.59
N THR A 369 13.83 -51.14 -3.08
CA THR A 369 13.26 -52.20 -3.93
C THR A 369 12.50 -53.18 -3.05
N LEU A 370 11.21 -53.34 -3.30
CA LEU A 370 10.33 -54.22 -2.54
C LEU A 370 10.08 -55.51 -3.32
N LYS A 371 10.03 -56.65 -2.59
CA LYS A 371 9.52 -57.91 -3.09
C LYS A 371 8.01 -57.95 -2.97
N LYS A 372 7.37 -58.93 -3.64
CA LYS A 372 5.93 -59.17 -3.48
C LYS A 372 5.61 -59.40 -1.99
N ASN A 373 4.61 -58.74 -1.45
CA ASN A 373 4.20 -58.76 -0.05
C ASN A 373 5.21 -58.12 0.95
N SER A 374 6.09 -57.24 0.50
CA SER A 374 6.93 -56.46 1.43
C SER A 374 6.63 -54.98 1.32
N ALA A 375 6.80 -54.27 2.44
CA ALA A 375 6.58 -52.83 2.58
C ALA A 375 7.69 -52.20 3.40
N VAL A 376 7.89 -50.89 3.25
CA VAL A 376 8.65 -50.11 4.21
C VAL A 376 7.75 -49.96 5.44
N THR A 377 8.20 -50.46 6.60
CA THR A 377 7.40 -50.48 7.83
C THR A 377 7.80 -49.42 8.82
N ALA A 378 9.04 -48.93 8.76
CA ALA A 378 9.52 -47.87 9.62
C ALA A 378 10.58 -47.01 8.92
N VAL A 379 10.67 -45.77 9.29
CA VAL A 379 11.70 -44.81 8.86
C VAL A 379 12.12 -43.99 10.08
N PHE A 380 13.42 -43.98 10.34
CA PHE A 380 14.02 -43.27 11.45
C PHE A 380 14.96 -42.17 10.91
N ALA A 381 15.03 -41.02 11.57
CA ALA A 381 16.17 -40.15 11.37
C ALA A 381 17.42 -40.83 11.89
N LYS A 382 18.59 -40.53 11.32
CA LYS A 382 19.84 -41.20 11.71
C LYS A 382 20.08 -41.20 13.22
N ALA A 383 19.73 -40.09 13.90
CA ALA A 383 19.90 -39.95 15.36
C ALA A 383 18.94 -40.81 16.17
N GLU A 384 17.86 -41.29 15.58
CA GLU A 384 16.85 -42.16 16.22
C GLU A 384 17.11 -43.64 16.07
N PHE A 385 18.07 -44.02 15.26
CA PHE A 385 18.45 -45.42 15.04
C PHE A 385 19.88 -45.63 15.52
N GLU A 386 20.04 -46.37 16.60
CA GLU A 386 21.34 -46.65 17.20
C GLU A 386 22.03 -47.83 16.53
N THR A 387 23.21 -47.63 15.94
CA THR A 387 24.08 -48.64 15.40
C THR A 387 25.53 -48.17 15.37
N GLU A 388 26.47 -49.06 15.53
CA GLU A 388 27.91 -48.83 15.34
C GLU A 388 28.32 -48.84 13.88
N GLU A 389 27.50 -49.42 13.01
CA GLU A 389 27.86 -49.77 11.61
C GLU A 389 27.00 -49.03 10.59
N TYR A 390 26.83 -47.68 10.71
CA TYR A 390 26.06 -46.89 9.73
C TYR A 390 26.51 -47.08 8.29
N GLU A 391 27.83 -47.27 8.04
CA GLU A 391 28.36 -47.43 6.70
C GLU A 391 27.99 -48.78 6.06
N TYR A 392 27.69 -49.79 6.85
CA TYR A 392 27.15 -51.07 6.34
C TYR A 392 25.75 -50.85 5.73
N TYR A 393 24.93 -50.01 6.32
CA TYR A 393 23.57 -49.73 5.83
C TYR A 393 23.53 -48.64 4.76
N ARG A 394 24.58 -47.87 4.58
CA ARG A 394 24.63 -46.72 3.68
C ARG A 394 24.48 -47.12 2.22
N THR A 395 23.50 -46.53 1.51
CA THR A 395 23.39 -46.69 0.06
C THR A 395 24.01 -45.48 -0.67
N LYS A 396 24.68 -45.78 -1.79
CA LYS A 396 25.27 -44.79 -2.70
C LYS A 396 24.40 -44.51 -3.92
N LYS A 397 23.34 -45.29 -4.14
CA LYS A 397 22.42 -45.16 -5.28
C LYS A 397 21.04 -45.68 -4.95
N ILE A 398 20.03 -45.14 -5.63
CA ILE A 398 18.64 -45.60 -5.57
C ILE A 398 18.21 -46.13 -6.93
N PRO A 399 17.29 -47.14 -6.97
CA PRO A 399 16.77 -47.91 -5.83
C PRO A 399 17.78 -48.92 -5.27
N THR A 400 17.68 -49.22 -3.98
CA THR A 400 18.51 -50.20 -3.28
C THR A 400 17.67 -51.36 -2.79
N THR A 401 18.30 -52.53 -2.59
CA THR A 401 17.67 -53.71 -1.98
C THR A 401 17.83 -53.77 -0.46
N GLY A 402 18.66 -52.86 0.09
CA GLY A 402 19.03 -52.82 1.50
C GLY A 402 19.85 -54.00 1.99
N HIS A 403 20.36 -53.87 3.21
CA HIS A 403 21.17 -54.89 3.90
C HIS A 403 20.33 -55.57 4.97
N PHE A 404 20.66 -56.83 5.33
CA PHE A 404 19.99 -57.49 6.44
C PHE A 404 20.30 -56.77 7.75
N ILE A 405 19.30 -56.63 8.63
CA ILE A 405 19.47 -55.99 9.93
C ILE A 405 20.27 -56.94 10.80
N GLN A 406 21.32 -56.43 11.41
CA GLN A 406 22.15 -57.21 12.33
C GLN A 406 21.38 -57.49 13.63
N GLU A 407 21.58 -58.64 14.26
CA GLU A 407 20.84 -59.05 15.46
C GLU A 407 21.02 -58.05 16.64
N LYS A 408 22.22 -57.48 16.79
CA LYS A 408 22.49 -56.46 17.79
C LYS A 408 21.56 -55.24 17.57
N ASP A 409 21.41 -54.74 16.32
CA ASP A 409 20.60 -53.54 16.00
C ASP A 409 19.11 -53.79 16.14
N LYS A 410 18.65 -55.03 16.01
CA LYS A 410 17.24 -55.40 16.27
C LYS A 410 16.89 -55.19 17.75
N THR A 411 17.78 -55.66 18.63
CA THR A 411 17.57 -55.57 20.08
C THR A 411 17.68 -54.15 20.59
N THR A 412 18.67 -53.42 20.14
CA THR A 412 18.94 -52.03 20.58
C THR A 412 17.82 -51.08 20.20
N ASN A 413 17.21 -51.25 19.03
CA ASN A 413 16.25 -50.26 18.49
C ASN A 413 14.78 -50.63 18.78
N HIS A 414 14.44 -51.58 19.62
CA HIS A 414 13.06 -52.00 20.00
C HIS A 414 12.09 -51.95 18.83
N LEU A 415 12.38 -52.69 17.74
CA LEU A 415 11.66 -52.52 16.49
C LEU A 415 10.19 -52.93 16.62
N PRO A 416 9.22 -52.14 16.05
CA PRO A 416 7.81 -52.50 16.06
C PRO A 416 7.61 -53.88 15.41
N GLY A 417 7.17 -54.87 16.18
CA GLY A 417 6.93 -56.25 15.73
C GLY A 417 7.59 -57.31 16.61
N GLN A 418 8.50 -56.98 17.51
CA GLN A 418 8.94 -57.86 18.58
C GLN A 418 8.18 -57.52 19.87
N MET A 419 7.04 -58.13 20.11
CA MET A 419 6.61 -58.40 21.48
C MET A 419 7.72 -59.24 22.11
N ALA A 420 8.33 -58.75 23.18
CA ALA A 420 9.15 -59.55 24.05
C ALA A 420 8.31 -60.74 24.51
N LEU A 421 8.60 -61.92 24.01
CA LEU A 421 8.13 -63.14 24.63
C LEU A 421 8.94 -63.33 25.92
N GLY A 422 8.36 -62.94 27.03
CA GLY A 422 8.86 -63.30 28.36
C GLY A 422 9.34 -62.12 29.20
N GLU A 423 8.49 -61.51 29.94
CA GLU A 423 8.44 -61.52 31.42
C GLU A 423 7.10 -60.97 31.89
#